data_569f57dbf99a61b2199d2c25c783ce98
#
_entry.id   569f57dbf99a61b2199d2c25c783ce98
#
_cell.length_a   1.000
_cell.length_b   1.000
_cell.length_c   1.000
_cell.angle_alpha   90.00
_cell.angle_beta   90.00
_cell.angle_gamma   90.00
#
_symmetry.space_group_name_H-M   'P 1'
#
loop_
_entity.id
_entity.type
_entity.pdbx_description
1 polymer ?
#
loop_
_entity_poly.entity_id
_entity_poly.type
_entity_poly.pdbx_seq_one_letter_code
_entity_poly.pdbx_strand_id
1 'polypeptide(L)'
;LPACAKDKGITFSTPTEVITKLKSVSQLDVPYPMSWVDEERDTSCWLGNCMQREAFNKLYSIAERVHLSDDRRIKQDWDYLQASNNFRFMTTKNSGIRLNRGIYESPYDAFTNYMNILGDFIKRVESLYPMDIDNEELNALLTTIKNQGDEIDELHKEVEKLQAKLEKEKTAEAKVKAATAKAKTPAAEKKPAAKKNTTTKKETAK
;
A
#
# COMPACT_ATOMS: atom_id res chain seq x y z
N LEU A 1 -26.64 2.13 18.38
CA LEU A 1 -25.68 3.23 18.53
C LEU A 1 -25.90 4.35 17.51
N PRO A 2 -26.02 4.13 16.16
CA PRO A 2 -26.19 5.21 15.19
C PRO A 2 -27.44 6.07 15.38
N ALA A 3 -28.57 5.49 15.78
CA ALA A 3 -29.80 6.21 16.05
C ALA A 3 -29.64 7.20 17.22
N CYS A 4 -29.08 6.72 18.35
CA CYS A 4 -28.83 7.58 19.52
C CYS A 4 -27.80 8.68 19.27
N ALA A 5 -26.87 8.46 18.35
CA ALA A 5 -25.87 9.47 17.98
C ALA A 5 -26.52 10.60 17.16
N LYS A 6 -27.42 10.30 16.24
CA LYS A 6 -28.15 11.30 15.46
C LYS A 6 -28.93 12.27 16.35
N ASP A 7 -29.63 11.76 17.33
CA ASP A 7 -30.44 12.57 18.26
C ASP A 7 -29.58 13.51 19.11
N LYS A 8 -28.30 13.22 19.30
CA LYS A 8 -27.33 14.02 20.05
C LYS A 8 -26.41 14.89 19.18
N GLY A 9 -26.66 14.95 17.88
CA GLY A 9 -25.84 15.74 16.95
C GLY A 9 -24.45 15.17 16.71
N ILE A 10 -24.23 13.88 17.01
CA ILE A 10 -22.95 13.19 16.78
C ILE A 10 -22.99 12.59 15.36
N THR A 11 -21.96 12.87 14.57
CA THR A 11 -21.79 12.32 13.23
C THR A 11 -20.63 11.33 13.19
N PHE A 12 -20.82 10.22 12.50
CA PHE A 12 -19.74 9.26 12.23
C PHE A 12 -19.04 9.67 10.94
N SER A 13 -17.72 9.67 10.96
CA SER A 13 -16.88 9.97 9.78
C SER A 13 -15.70 9.02 9.73
N THR A 14 -15.24 8.73 8.53
CA THR A 14 -13.98 8.02 8.33
C THR A 14 -12.79 8.95 8.60
N PRO A 15 -11.59 8.41 8.92
CA PRO A 15 -10.38 9.23 9.08
C PRO A 15 -10.10 10.11 7.86
N THR A 16 -10.31 9.61 6.65
CA THR A 16 -10.12 10.35 5.40
C THR A 16 -11.08 11.55 5.30
N GLU A 17 -12.36 11.37 5.65
CA GLU A 17 -13.34 12.46 5.67
C GLU A 17 -12.98 13.52 6.71
N VAL A 18 -12.46 13.11 7.86
CA VAL A 18 -12.02 14.04 8.92
C VAL A 18 -10.85 14.88 8.43
N ILE A 19 -9.82 14.26 7.83
CA ILE A 19 -8.63 14.96 7.30
C ILE A 19 -9.01 15.96 6.19
N THR A 20 -9.99 15.63 5.37
CA THR A 20 -10.43 16.54 4.29
C THR A 20 -11.29 17.71 4.80
N LYS A 21 -12.06 17.51 5.87
CA LYS A 21 -12.99 18.52 6.40
C LYS A 21 -12.39 19.42 7.48
N LEU A 22 -11.50 18.86 8.29
CA LEU A 22 -10.93 19.56 9.44
C LEU A 22 -9.46 19.90 9.20
N LYS A 23 -9.08 21.11 9.60
CA LYS A 23 -7.67 21.53 9.61
C LYS A 23 -7.00 21.06 10.90
N SER A 24 -5.71 20.73 10.83
CA SER A 24 -4.90 20.47 12.01
C SER A 24 -4.91 21.68 12.96
N VAL A 25 -5.18 21.44 14.22
CA VAL A 25 -5.28 22.49 15.26
C VAL A 25 -3.92 22.80 15.87
N SER A 26 -3.11 21.75 16.08
CA SER A 26 -1.76 21.87 16.65
C SER A 26 -0.91 20.67 16.27
N GLN A 27 0.39 20.82 16.49
CA GLN A 27 1.36 19.75 16.35
C GLN A 27 1.61 19.12 17.72
N LEU A 28 1.51 17.79 17.81
CA LEU A 28 1.84 17.05 19.02
C LEU A 28 3.30 16.61 18.94
N ASP A 29 4.10 17.03 19.91
CA ASP A 29 5.47 16.54 20.06
C ASP A 29 5.47 15.22 20.84
N VAL A 30 6.15 14.20 20.28
CA VAL A 30 6.32 12.88 20.89
C VAL A 30 7.81 12.59 20.97
N PRO A 31 8.50 13.02 22.06
CA PRO A 31 9.96 12.99 22.14
C PRO A 31 10.56 11.59 22.36
N TYR A 32 9.73 10.59 22.68
CA TYR A 32 10.17 9.20 22.90
C TYR A 32 9.10 8.21 22.45
N PRO A 33 9.49 6.96 22.14
CA PRO A 33 8.54 5.91 21.78
C PRO A 33 7.54 5.65 22.91
N MET A 34 6.25 5.80 22.62
CA MET A 34 5.15 5.61 23.56
C MET A 34 4.31 4.42 23.19
N SER A 35 3.66 3.83 24.18
CA SER A 35 2.66 2.79 23.96
C SER A 35 1.42 3.03 24.85
N TRP A 36 0.38 2.27 24.55
CA TRP A 36 -0.85 2.27 25.35
C TRP A 36 -0.84 1.22 26.47
N VAL A 37 0.20 0.37 26.50
CA VAL A 37 0.31 -0.76 27.43
C VAL A 37 1.04 -0.34 28.69
N ASP A 38 0.60 -0.92 29.82
CA ASP A 38 1.10 -0.76 31.19
C ASP A 38 1.20 0.69 31.73
N GLU A 39 1.74 0.83 32.92
CA GLU A 39 1.82 2.11 33.61
C GLU A 39 2.93 3.00 33.06
N GLU A 40 4.03 2.39 32.58
CA GLU A 40 5.17 3.12 32.03
C GLU A 40 4.88 3.75 30.66
N ARG A 41 3.90 3.24 29.93
CA ARG A 41 3.52 3.76 28.60
C ARG A 41 4.67 3.82 27.59
N ASP A 42 5.66 2.98 27.76
CA ASP A 42 6.84 2.85 26.92
C ASP A 42 6.82 1.56 26.05
N THR A 43 7.93 1.22 25.43
CA THR A 43 8.05 0.01 24.59
C THR A 43 8.56 -1.21 25.35
N SER A 44 8.74 -1.14 26.67
CA SER A 44 9.34 -2.22 27.44
C SER A 44 8.54 -3.53 27.48
N CYS A 45 7.24 -3.48 27.18
CA CYS A 45 6.44 -4.69 26.99
C CYS A 45 6.88 -5.55 25.78
N TRP A 46 7.55 -4.94 24.80
CA TRP A 46 7.99 -5.62 23.56
C TRP A 46 9.51 -5.72 23.44
N LEU A 47 10.26 -4.80 24.06
CA LEU A 47 11.72 -4.69 23.95
C LEU A 47 12.41 -4.57 25.32
N GLY A 48 11.72 -4.94 26.41
CA GLY A 48 12.20 -4.72 27.77
C GLY A 48 13.27 -5.72 28.24
N ASN A 49 13.26 -6.94 27.75
CA ASN A 49 14.19 -8.00 28.17
C ASN A 49 15.16 -8.45 27.06
N CYS A 50 16.16 -9.25 27.44
CA CYS A 50 17.18 -9.72 26.50
C CYS A 50 16.61 -10.62 25.40
N MET A 51 15.65 -11.49 25.70
CA MET A 51 15.00 -12.38 24.72
C MET A 51 14.28 -11.57 23.64
N GLN A 52 13.51 -10.57 24.02
CA GLN A 52 12.80 -9.70 23.10
C GLN A 52 13.77 -8.94 22.18
N ARG A 53 14.84 -8.38 22.75
CA ARG A 53 15.86 -7.66 21.97
C ARG A 53 16.63 -8.57 21.03
N GLU A 54 16.99 -9.77 21.49
CA GLU A 54 17.66 -10.77 20.64
C GLU A 54 16.79 -11.16 19.46
N ALA A 55 15.53 -11.51 19.72
CA ALA A 55 14.57 -11.86 18.68
C ALA A 55 14.37 -10.72 17.67
N PHE A 56 14.25 -9.50 18.17
CA PHE A 56 14.10 -8.30 17.35
C PHE A 56 15.33 -8.06 16.47
N ASN A 57 16.52 -8.03 17.07
CA ASN A 57 17.77 -7.82 16.34
C ASN A 57 18.01 -8.90 15.29
N LYS A 58 17.73 -10.15 15.63
CA LYS A 58 17.89 -11.28 14.71
C LYS A 58 16.90 -11.20 13.54
N LEU A 59 15.64 -10.80 13.80
CA LEU A 59 14.67 -10.58 12.74
C LEU A 59 15.16 -9.50 11.77
N TYR A 60 15.48 -8.32 12.27
CA TYR A 60 15.86 -7.19 11.42
C TYR A 60 17.24 -7.30 10.77
N SER A 61 18.10 -8.24 11.21
CA SER A 61 19.39 -8.49 10.55
C SER A 61 19.28 -8.97 9.10
N ILE A 62 18.11 -9.48 8.70
CA ILE A 62 17.86 -9.96 7.34
C ILE A 62 16.88 -9.07 6.55
N ALA A 63 16.46 -7.93 7.12
CA ALA A 63 15.44 -7.06 6.54
C ALA A 63 15.74 -6.65 5.10
N GLU A 64 16.97 -6.25 4.82
CA GLU A 64 17.41 -5.83 3.48
C GLU A 64 17.22 -6.94 2.45
N ARG A 65 17.59 -8.19 2.78
CA ARG A 65 17.43 -9.34 1.88
C ARG A 65 15.96 -9.68 1.62
N VAL A 66 15.13 -9.55 2.65
CA VAL A 66 13.68 -9.75 2.50
C VAL A 66 13.07 -8.69 1.58
N HIS A 67 13.50 -7.43 1.69
CA HIS A 67 13.02 -6.36 0.83
C HIS A 67 13.44 -6.53 -0.63
N LEU A 68 14.62 -7.10 -0.88
CA LEU A 68 15.11 -7.45 -2.22
C LEU A 68 14.35 -8.62 -2.84
N SER A 69 13.73 -9.48 -2.02
CA SER A 69 13.01 -10.64 -2.51
C SER A 69 11.72 -10.23 -3.22
N ASP A 70 11.46 -10.82 -4.39
CA ASP A 70 10.16 -10.73 -5.08
C ASP A 70 9.21 -11.87 -4.69
N ASP A 71 9.66 -12.81 -3.85
CA ASP A 71 8.81 -13.90 -3.39
C ASP A 71 7.75 -13.39 -2.39
N ARG A 72 6.50 -13.47 -2.83
CA ARG A 72 5.34 -13.07 -2.02
C ARG A 72 5.23 -13.85 -0.70
N ARG A 73 5.67 -15.11 -0.67
CA ARG A 73 5.63 -15.94 0.54
C ARG A 73 6.62 -15.44 1.57
N ILE A 74 7.83 -15.10 1.13
CA ILE A 74 8.86 -14.49 1.99
C ILE A 74 8.36 -13.19 2.61
N LYS A 75 7.75 -12.30 1.80
CA LYS A 75 7.19 -11.03 2.30
C LYS A 75 6.04 -11.26 3.29
N GLN A 76 5.17 -12.21 3.02
CA GLN A 76 4.06 -12.55 3.91
C GLN A 76 4.54 -13.14 5.25
N ASP A 77 5.50 -14.07 5.23
CA ASP A 77 6.07 -14.65 6.44
C ASP A 77 6.81 -13.59 7.25
N TRP A 78 7.49 -12.64 6.57
CA TRP A 78 8.12 -11.48 7.19
C TRP A 78 7.10 -10.62 7.95
N ASP A 79 5.96 -10.31 7.33
CA ASP A 79 4.90 -9.53 7.97
C ASP A 79 4.35 -10.23 9.21
N TYR A 80 4.16 -11.55 9.18
CA TYR A 80 3.74 -12.32 10.34
C TYR A 80 4.78 -12.33 11.46
N LEU A 81 6.06 -12.43 11.13
CA LEU A 81 7.13 -12.42 12.12
C LEU A 81 7.28 -11.06 12.82
N GLN A 82 6.94 -9.97 12.16
CA GLN A 82 6.95 -8.61 12.72
C GLN A 82 5.78 -8.33 13.68
N ALA A 83 4.78 -9.20 13.76
CA ALA A 83 3.63 -8.96 14.61
C ALA A 83 4.04 -8.71 16.06
N SER A 84 3.63 -7.59 16.63
CA SER A 84 4.03 -7.13 17.97
C SER A 84 3.71 -8.14 19.08
N ASN A 85 2.66 -8.95 18.91
CA ASN A 85 2.30 -10.00 19.86
C ASN A 85 3.38 -11.06 20.02
N ASN A 86 4.17 -11.36 18.98
CA ASN A 86 5.27 -12.30 19.07
C ASN A 86 6.28 -11.89 20.15
N PHE A 87 6.63 -10.60 20.18
CA PHE A 87 7.54 -10.04 21.18
C PHE A 87 6.86 -9.88 22.54
N ARG A 88 5.57 -9.52 22.57
CA ARG A 88 4.81 -9.38 23.80
C ARG A 88 4.70 -10.69 24.59
N PHE A 89 4.55 -11.82 23.93
CA PHE A 89 4.49 -13.12 24.60
C PHE A 89 5.79 -13.49 25.33
N MET A 90 6.91 -12.91 24.95
CA MET A 90 8.22 -13.10 25.58
C MET A 90 8.46 -12.18 26.78
N THR A 91 7.51 -11.29 27.14
CA THR A 91 7.72 -10.36 28.24
C THR A 91 7.77 -11.07 29.59
N THR A 92 8.72 -10.66 30.42
CA THR A 92 8.85 -11.08 31.82
C THR A 92 8.21 -10.05 32.79
N LYS A 93 7.70 -8.94 32.26
CA LYS A 93 6.99 -7.94 33.07
C LYS A 93 5.72 -8.52 33.67
N ASN A 94 5.57 -8.34 34.97
CA ASN A 94 4.36 -8.68 35.69
C ASN A 94 3.51 -7.43 35.84
N SER A 95 3.03 -6.88 34.72
CA SER A 95 2.04 -5.81 34.74
C SER A 95 0.71 -6.45 35.16
N GLY A 96 0.09 -6.01 36.23
CA GLY A 96 -1.10 -6.56 36.88
C GLY A 96 -2.30 -6.89 35.99
N ILE A 97 -2.17 -6.70 34.70
CA ILE A 97 -3.02 -7.26 33.64
C ILE A 97 -2.53 -8.68 33.38
N ARG A 98 -3.37 -9.67 33.63
CA ARG A 98 -3.12 -11.06 33.20
C ARG A 98 -2.73 -11.02 31.72
N LEU A 99 -1.43 -11.13 31.44
CA LEU A 99 -0.92 -11.23 30.10
C LEU A 99 -1.47 -12.53 29.50
N ASN A 100 -2.38 -12.38 28.57
CA ASN A 100 -2.76 -13.50 27.75
C ASN A 100 -1.55 -13.85 26.88
N ARG A 101 -0.80 -14.88 27.29
CA ARG A 101 0.36 -15.41 26.55
C ARG A 101 -0.08 -16.32 25.40
N GLY A 102 -1.37 -16.35 25.08
CA GLY A 102 -1.91 -17.22 24.08
C GLY A 102 -1.77 -18.69 24.48
N ILE A 103 -1.07 -19.46 23.66
CA ILE A 103 -0.82 -20.90 23.85
C ILE A 103 0.45 -21.18 24.67
N TYR A 104 1.23 -20.18 25.03
CA TYR A 104 2.51 -20.37 25.70
C TYR A 104 2.36 -20.39 27.22
N GLU A 105 3.00 -21.35 27.87
CA GLU A 105 3.02 -21.49 29.33
C GLU A 105 4.01 -20.49 29.96
N SER A 106 5.10 -20.21 29.28
CA SER A 106 6.15 -19.31 29.76
C SER A 106 6.66 -18.37 28.65
N PRO A 107 7.31 -17.23 29.03
CA PRO A 107 7.99 -16.37 28.06
C PRO A 107 9.13 -17.07 27.30
N TYR A 108 9.75 -18.07 27.94
CA TYR A 108 10.84 -18.87 27.34
C TYR A 108 10.33 -19.77 26.24
N ASP A 109 9.14 -20.36 26.41
CA ASP A 109 8.51 -21.19 25.37
C ASP A 109 8.16 -20.34 24.15
N ALA A 110 7.62 -19.15 24.38
CA ALA A 110 7.34 -18.19 23.30
C ALA A 110 8.62 -17.80 22.55
N PHE A 111 9.68 -17.50 23.28
CA PHE A 111 10.99 -17.16 22.69
C PHE A 111 11.57 -18.33 21.89
N THR A 112 11.61 -19.53 22.46
CA THR A 112 12.19 -20.70 21.80
C THR A 112 11.42 -21.03 20.51
N ASN A 113 10.10 -21.03 20.59
CA ASN A 113 9.27 -21.30 19.42
C ASN A 113 9.47 -20.23 18.33
N TYR A 114 9.48 -18.97 18.72
CA TYR A 114 9.72 -17.87 17.78
C TYR A 114 11.09 -17.97 17.11
N MET A 115 12.16 -18.25 17.88
CA MET A 115 13.52 -18.38 17.35
C MET A 115 13.67 -19.58 16.42
N ASN A 116 12.95 -20.69 16.66
CA ASN A 116 12.93 -21.84 15.77
C ASN A 116 12.28 -21.47 14.41
N ILE A 117 11.14 -20.80 14.44
CA ILE A 117 10.45 -20.34 13.22
C ILE A 117 11.32 -19.31 12.48
N LEU A 118 11.89 -18.34 13.21
CA LEU A 118 12.79 -17.34 12.63
C LEU A 118 14.04 -17.99 12.02
N GLY A 119 14.62 -18.99 12.68
CA GLY A 119 15.77 -19.72 12.15
C GLY A 119 15.47 -20.45 10.84
N ASP A 120 14.30 -21.06 10.71
CA ASP A 120 13.86 -21.64 9.45
C ASP A 120 13.64 -20.56 8.36
N PHE A 121 13.01 -19.46 8.73
CA PHE A 121 12.81 -18.33 7.83
C PHE A 121 14.13 -17.75 7.31
N ILE A 122 15.11 -17.55 8.20
CA ILE A 122 16.45 -17.07 7.83
C ILE A 122 17.10 -18.00 6.81
N LYS A 123 17.08 -19.32 7.04
CA LYS A 123 17.63 -20.31 6.10
C LYS A 123 16.97 -20.25 4.72
N ARG A 124 15.66 -20.02 4.67
CA ARG A 124 14.95 -19.86 3.40
C ARG A 124 15.39 -18.59 2.67
N VAL A 125 15.55 -17.48 3.39
CA VAL A 125 16.03 -16.21 2.81
C VAL A 125 17.49 -16.35 2.35
N GLU A 126 18.36 -16.97 3.15
CA GLU A 126 19.76 -17.23 2.80
C GLU A 126 19.92 -18.15 1.58
N SER A 127 19.02 -19.10 1.38
CA SER A 127 19.03 -19.94 0.18
C SER A 127 18.75 -19.20 -1.11
N LEU A 128 18.01 -18.09 -1.03
CA LEU A 128 17.71 -17.21 -2.17
C LEU A 128 18.79 -16.13 -2.36
N TYR A 129 19.34 -15.65 -1.26
CA TYR A 129 20.34 -14.58 -1.22
C TYR A 129 21.48 -14.96 -0.26
N PRO A 130 22.52 -15.65 -0.76
CA PRO A 130 23.66 -16.09 0.05
C PRO A 130 24.30 -14.95 0.84
N MET A 131 24.78 -15.27 2.04
CA MET A 131 25.42 -14.31 2.96
C MET A 131 26.79 -13.82 2.49
N ASP A 132 27.37 -14.47 1.48
CA ASP A 132 28.69 -14.14 0.92
C ASP A 132 28.70 -12.84 0.09
N ILE A 133 27.52 -12.23 -0.14
CA ILE A 133 27.44 -10.90 -0.76
C ILE A 133 27.73 -9.88 0.34
N ASP A 134 28.82 -9.16 0.17
CA ASP A 134 29.24 -8.09 1.08
C ASP A 134 28.11 -7.06 1.26
N ASN A 135 27.88 -6.60 2.48
CA ASN A 135 26.83 -5.61 2.76
C ASN A 135 27.01 -4.31 1.94
N GLU A 136 28.25 -4.00 1.53
CA GLU A 136 28.53 -2.87 0.62
C GLU A 136 27.98 -3.10 -0.78
N GLU A 137 28.15 -4.31 -1.35
CA GLU A 137 27.58 -4.64 -2.67
C GLU A 137 26.05 -4.67 -2.63
N LEU A 138 25.48 -5.20 -1.53
CA LEU A 138 24.04 -5.22 -1.33
C LEU A 138 23.45 -3.80 -1.26
N ASN A 139 24.10 -2.91 -0.51
CA ASN A 139 23.70 -1.51 -0.42
C ASN A 139 23.86 -0.76 -1.75
N ALA A 140 24.91 -1.05 -2.50
CA ALA A 140 25.12 -0.49 -3.84
C ALA A 140 24.02 -0.94 -4.82
N LEU A 141 23.63 -2.24 -4.78
CA LEU A 141 22.52 -2.76 -5.57
C LEU A 141 21.19 -2.14 -5.17
N LEU A 142 20.90 -2.01 -3.88
CA LEU A 142 19.69 -1.34 -3.36
C LEU A 142 19.61 0.11 -3.81
N THR A 143 20.73 0.83 -3.76
CA THR A 143 20.79 2.22 -4.22
C THR A 143 20.54 2.30 -5.73
N THR A 144 21.10 1.37 -6.50
CA THR A 144 20.88 1.29 -7.95
C THR A 144 19.42 1.00 -8.29
N ILE A 145 18.81 0.02 -7.62
CA ILE A 145 17.38 -0.31 -7.80
C ILE A 145 16.49 0.88 -7.46
N LYS A 146 16.78 1.57 -6.36
CA LYS A 146 16.05 2.77 -5.97
C LYS A 146 16.15 3.87 -7.01
N ASN A 147 17.36 4.15 -7.48
CA ASN A 147 17.58 5.17 -8.52
C ASN A 147 16.87 4.83 -9.83
N GLN A 148 16.86 3.54 -10.22
CA GLN A 148 16.11 3.08 -11.38
C GLN A 148 14.59 3.18 -11.17
N GLY A 149 14.09 2.92 -9.96
CA GLY A 149 12.69 3.14 -9.60
C GLY A 149 12.27 4.59 -9.74
N ASP A 150 13.07 5.51 -9.21
CA ASP A 150 12.84 6.95 -9.31
C ASP A 150 12.85 7.43 -10.77
N GLU A 151 13.77 6.91 -11.60
CA GLU A 151 13.85 7.21 -13.03
C GLU A 151 12.63 6.69 -13.82
N ILE A 152 12.17 5.49 -13.49
CA ILE A 152 10.93 4.92 -14.07
C ILE A 152 9.73 5.79 -13.73
N ASP A 153 9.60 6.27 -12.50
CA ASP A 153 8.52 7.14 -12.07
C ASP A 153 8.56 8.51 -12.76
N GLU A 154 9.75 9.05 -12.98
CA GLU A 154 9.92 10.29 -13.76
C GLU A 154 9.53 10.10 -15.22
N LEU A 155 9.99 9.02 -15.85
CA LEU A 155 9.63 8.67 -17.23
C LEU A 155 8.12 8.43 -17.39
N HIS A 156 7.47 7.78 -16.44
CA HIS A 156 6.02 7.60 -16.45
C HIS A 156 5.28 8.95 -16.42
N LYS A 157 5.70 9.88 -15.57
CA LYS A 157 5.13 11.24 -15.52
C LYS A 157 5.34 12.03 -16.82
N GLU A 158 6.46 11.81 -17.49
CA GLU A 158 6.76 12.44 -18.76
C GLU A 158 5.91 11.85 -19.90
N VAL A 159 5.74 10.53 -19.91
CA VAL A 159 4.84 9.82 -20.84
C VAL A 159 3.40 10.31 -20.68
N GLU A 160 2.90 10.42 -19.46
CA GLU A 160 1.55 10.98 -19.21
C GLU A 160 1.40 12.42 -19.73
N LYS A 161 2.41 13.26 -19.49
CA LYS A 161 2.41 14.65 -19.99
C LYS A 161 2.41 14.71 -21.52
N LEU A 162 3.17 13.84 -22.18
CA LEU A 162 3.23 13.77 -23.62
C LEU A 162 1.93 13.22 -24.23
N GLN A 163 1.34 12.21 -23.60
CA GLN A 163 0.02 11.69 -24.00
C GLN A 163 -1.07 12.75 -23.88
N ALA A 164 -1.10 13.51 -22.79
CA ALA A 164 -2.05 14.60 -22.61
C ALA A 164 -1.86 15.75 -23.62
N LYS A 165 -0.62 16.03 -24.07
CA LYS A 165 -0.34 17.00 -25.16
C LYS A 165 -0.85 16.46 -26.49
N LEU A 166 -0.57 15.20 -26.81
CA LEU A 166 -1.02 14.52 -28.03
C LEU A 166 -2.54 14.48 -28.14
N GLU A 167 -3.25 14.26 -27.05
CA GLU A 167 -4.72 14.30 -27.04
C GLU A 167 -5.26 15.73 -27.29
N LYS A 168 -4.61 16.73 -26.72
CA LYS A 168 -4.97 18.15 -26.98
C LYS A 168 -4.74 18.54 -28.43
N GLU A 169 -3.66 18.10 -29.05
CA GLU A 169 -3.36 18.36 -30.46
C GLU A 169 -4.36 17.63 -31.39
N LYS A 170 -4.66 16.36 -31.11
CA LYS A 170 -5.69 15.61 -31.87
C LYS A 170 -7.06 16.24 -31.76
N THR A 171 -7.43 16.77 -30.60
CA THR A 171 -8.72 17.48 -30.43
C THR A 171 -8.72 18.83 -31.11
N ALA A 172 -7.58 19.53 -31.17
CA ALA A 172 -7.44 20.77 -31.91
C ALA A 172 -7.49 20.56 -33.43
N GLU A 173 -6.80 19.54 -33.95
CA GLU A 173 -6.87 19.14 -35.38
C GLU A 173 -8.27 18.69 -35.79
N ALA A 174 -8.98 17.94 -34.94
CA ALA A 174 -10.36 17.54 -35.19
C ALA A 174 -11.30 18.76 -35.26
N LYS A 175 -11.09 19.78 -34.42
CA LYS A 175 -11.85 21.04 -34.47
C LYS A 175 -11.54 21.87 -35.72
N VAL A 176 -10.28 21.90 -36.16
CA VAL A 176 -9.88 22.59 -37.40
C VAL A 176 -10.48 21.90 -38.64
N LYS A 177 -10.43 20.54 -38.69
CA LYS A 177 -11.05 19.75 -39.76
C LYS A 177 -12.59 19.91 -39.80
N ALA A 178 -13.25 20.02 -38.65
CA ALA A 178 -14.69 20.29 -38.56
C ALA A 178 -15.04 21.71 -38.97
N ALA A 179 -14.19 22.70 -38.71
CA ALA A 179 -14.38 24.09 -39.13
C ALA A 179 -14.18 24.27 -40.65
N THR A 180 -13.19 23.58 -41.25
CA THR A 180 -12.95 23.57 -42.69
C THR A 180 -14.02 22.82 -43.49
N ALA A 181 -14.65 21.79 -42.91
CA ALA A 181 -15.77 21.07 -43.51
C ALA A 181 -17.07 21.92 -43.52
N LYS A 182 -17.27 22.81 -42.54
CA LYS A 182 -18.42 23.77 -42.52
C LYS A 182 -18.28 24.93 -43.47
N ALA A 183 -17.08 25.24 -43.97
CA ALA A 183 -16.82 26.32 -44.90
C ALA A 183 -16.99 25.95 -46.40
N LYS A 184 -17.29 24.70 -46.72
CA LYS A 184 -17.46 24.20 -48.10
C LYS A 184 -18.88 23.69 -48.38
N THR A 185 -19.91 24.49 -48.09
CA THR A 185 -21.25 24.28 -48.66
C THR A 185 -21.67 25.52 -49.38
N PRO A 186 -21.70 25.54 -50.73
CA PRO A 186 -22.41 26.57 -51.48
C PRO A 186 -23.89 26.22 -51.51
N ALA A 187 -24.69 27.26 -51.33
CA ALA A 187 -26.12 27.24 -51.46
C ALA A 187 -26.56 27.04 -52.92
N ALA A 188 -27.69 26.45 -53.06
CA ALA A 188 -28.69 26.46 -54.13
C ALA A 188 -29.15 25.04 -54.45
N GLU A 189 -30.40 24.65 -54.63
CA GLU A 189 -31.59 25.31 -55.12
C GLU A 189 -32.81 24.40 -54.91
N LYS A 190 -33.98 25.00 -55.00
CA LYS A 190 -35.34 24.52 -54.81
C LYS A 190 -35.79 23.31 -55.58
N LYS A 191 -36.60 22.44 -54.92
CA LYS A 191 -37.85 21.71 -55.23
C LYS A 191 -38.28 21.52 -56.71
N PRO A 192 -39.22 20.57 -57.08
CA PRO A 192 -40.23 19.88 -56.27
C PRO A 192 -40.56 18.40 -56.58
N ALA A 193 -41.25 17.79 -55.63
CA ALA A 193 -42.33 16.78 -55.70
C ALA A 193 -42.37 15.63 -56.72
N ALA A 194 -42.52 14.41 -56.26
CA ALA A 194 -43.75 13.61 -56.32
C ALA A 194 -43.56 12.14 -56.06
N LYS A 195 -44.42 11.66 -55.18
CA LYS A 195 -45.19 10.39 -55.15
C LYS A 195 -44.55 9.00 -55.12
N LYS A 196 -44.92 8.33 -54.01
CA LYS A 196 -45.56 6.99 -53.92
C LYS A 196 -44.80 5.77 -54.42
N ASN A 197 -44.59 4.77 -53.65
CA ASN A 197 -45.43 3.65 -53.21
C ASN A 197 -44.52 2.58 -52.52
N THR A 198 -44.94 2.18 -51.33
CA THR A 198 -45.34 0.80 -50.96
C THR A 198 -44.52 -0.36 -51.46
N THR A 199 -43.96 -1.19 -50.65
CA THR A 199 -44.52 -2.45 -50.18
C THR A 199 -43.41 -3.34 -49.57
N THR A 200 -43.65 -3.69 -48.34
CA THR A 200 -43.70 -5.04 -47.75
C THR A 200 -42.55 -6.06 -47.86
N LYS A 201 -42.36 -6.58 -46.67
CA LYS A 201 -42.15 -7.97 -46.28
C LYS A 201 -40.71 -8.52 -46.28
N LYS A 202 -40.35 -8.86 -45.10
CA LYS A 202 -40.42 -10.14 -44.38
C LYS A 202 -39.17 -11.02 -44.45
N GLU A 203 -38.75 -11.35 -43.24
CA GLU A 203 -38.38 -12.71 -42.78
C GLU A 203 -37.10 -13.32 -43.36
N THR A 204 -36.29 -13.86 -42.63
CA THR A 204 -36.10 -14.80 -41.53
C THR A 204 -34.67 -15.29 -41.49
N ALA A 205 -34.18 -15.40 -40.30
CA ALA A 205 -33.47 -16.53 -39.70
C ALA A 205 -32.35 -17.26 -40.48
N LYS A 206 -31.19 -17.19 -39.90
CA LYS A 206 -30.54 -18.32 -39.26
C LYS A 206 -29.42 -17.82 -38.36
#